data_f47970e069189ce21de214474bbf5482
#
_entry.id   f47970e069189ce21de214474bbf5482
#
_cell.length_a   1.000
_cell.length_b   1.000
_cell.length_c   1.000
_cell.angle_alpha   90.00
_cell.angle_beta   90.00
_cell.angle_gamma   90.00
#
_symmetry.space_group_name_H-M   'P 1'
#
loop_
_entity.id
_entity.type
_entity.pdbx_description
1 polymer ?
#
loop_
_entity_poly.entity_id
_entity_poly.type
_entity_poly.pdbx_seq_one_letter_code
_entity_poly.pdbx_strand_id
1 'polypeptide(L)'
;MQKITVLCVGKLKEAFYEQAVKEYEKRLSRCCKLELLELPEQRPGDEPSEAEIRQALKKEAALVEQKLPKGGALIAMCIEGQELSSVALSQKMQQLAARGASQLTFLIGSSFGLDEDLKKKADLRLSMSPMTFPHHLARVMLLEQIYRAYQIEAGTKYHK
;
A
#
# COMPACT_ATOMS: atom_id res chain seq x y z
N MET A 1 -7.89 14.77 11.13
CA MET A 1 -7.15 13.50 10.95
C MET A 1 -6.82 13.30 9.48
N GLN A 2 -5.60 12.87 9.21
CA GLN A 2 -5.17 12.49 7.88
C GLN A 2 -5.97 11.29 7.36
N LYS A 3 -6.32 11.30 6.09
CA LYS A 3 -6.94 10.14 5.44
C LYS A 3 -5.85 9.24 4.86
N ILE A 4 -5.91 7.96 5.20
CA ILE A 4 -5.04 6.92 4.63
C ILE A 4 -5.92 5.94 3.87
N THR A 5 -5.61 5.74 2.60
CA THR A 5 -6.25 4.70 1.79
C THR A 5 -5.21 3.61 1.50
N VAL A 6 -5.54 2.37 1.80
CA VAL A 6 -4.75 1.21 1.36
C VAL A 6 -5.56 0.51 0.29
N LEU A 7 -5.10 0.63 -0.94
CA LEU A 7 -5.75 0.09 -2.13
C LEU A 7 -5.01 -1.18 -2.55
N CYS A 8 -5.71 -2.30 -2.54
CA CYS A 8 -5.14 -3.60 -2.82
C CYS A 8 -5.79 -4.23 -4.04
N VAL A 9 -4.97 -4.77 -4.94
CA VAL A 9 -5.46 -5.58 -6.04
C VAL A 9 -5.47 -7.04 -5.57
N GLY A 10 -6.68 -7.59 -5.37
CA GLY A 10 -6.92 -8.91 -4.81
C GLY A 10 -7.68 -8.87 -3.50
N LYS A 11 -8.30 -9.99 -3.15
CA LYS A 11 -9.08 -10.15 -1.92
C LYS A 11 -8.34 -11.04 -0.94
N LEU A 12 -8.46 -10.74 0.35
CA LEU A 12 -8.01 -11.65 1.41
C LEU A 12 -8.88 -12.90 1.39
N LYS A 13 -8.25 -14.05 1.56
CA LYS A 13 -8.92 -15.37 1.60
C LYS A 13 -8.75 -16.06 2.94
N GLU A 14 -7.60 -15.85 3.58
CA GLU A 14 -7.23 -16.53 4.83
C GLU A 14 -7.78 -15.75 6.04
N ALA A 15 -8.49 -16.46 6.91
CA ALA A 15 -9.08 -15.87 8.11
C ALA A 15 -8.03 -15.23 9.04
N PHE A 16 -6.82 -15.79 9.11
CA PHE A 16 -5.76 -15.24 9.95
C PHE A 16 -5.26 -13.88 9.46
N TYR A 17 -5.22 -13.65 8.14
CA TYR A 17 -4.90 -12.33 7.59
C TYR A 17 -6.04 -11.32 7.83
N GLU A 18 -7.27 -11.76 7.68
CA GLU A 18 -8.43 -10.90 7.96
C GLU A 18 -8.45 -10.44 9.41
N GLN A 19 -8.15 -11.34 10.34
CA GLN A 19 -8.07 -11.03 11.77
C GLN A 19 -6.94 -10.05 12.06
N ALA A 20 -5.76 -10.24 11.46
CA ALA A 20 -4.64 -9.33 11.62
C ALA A 20 -4.96 -7.93 11.06
N VAL A 21 -5.58 -7.85 9.90
CA VAL A 21 -6.02 -6.59 9.30
C VAL A 21 -7.01 -5.86 10.22
N LYS A 22 -7.99 -6.56 10.76
CA LYS A 22 -8.97 -5.97 11.70
C LYS A 22 -8.30 -5.40 12.96
N GLU A 23 -7.29 -6.08 13.47
CA GLU A 23 -6.54 -5.58 14.63
C GLU A 23 -5.86 -4.25 14.31
N TYR A 24 -5.21 -4.13 13.16
CA TYR A 24 -4.57 -2.88 12.76
C TYR A 24 -5.57 -1.79 12.38
N GLU A 25 -6.71 -2.12 11.79
CA GLU A 25 -7.80 -1.16 11.58
C GLU A 25 -8.23 -0.53 12.92
N LYS A 26 -8.39 -1.37 13.95
CA LYS A 26 -8.75 -0.92 15.29
C LYS A 26 -7.69 0.01 15.87
N ARG A 27 -6.40 -0.35 15.78
CA ARG A 27 -5.31 0.49 16.27
C ARG A 27 -5.23 1.81 15.52
N LEU A 28 -5.34 1.77 14.19
CA LEU A 28 -5.26 2.94 13.33
C LEU A 28 -6.45 3.89 13.44
N SER A 29 -7.59 3.43 13.92
CA SER A 29 -8.79 4.26 14.07
C SER A 29 -8.57 5.49 14.96
N ARG A 30 -7.59 5.43 15.84
CA ARG A 30 -7.21 6.55 16.72
C ARG A 30 -6.16 7.49 16.09
N CYS A 31 -5.57 7.07 14.98
CA CYS A 31 -4.45 7.79 14.35
C CYS A 31 -4.87 8.52 13.08
N CYS A 32 -5.73 7.90 12.29
CA CYS A 32 -6.10 8.39 10.97
C CYS A 32 -7.48 7.89 10.56
N LYS A 33 -8.00 8.44 9.47
CA LYS A 33 -9.18 7.89 8.80
C LYS A 33 -8.71 6.86 7.79
N LEU A 34 -8.73 5.60 8.18
CA LEU A 34 -8.29 4.49 7.33
C LEU A 34 -9.43 4.01 6.44
N GLU A 35 -9.13 3.84 5.16
CA GLU A 35 -10.00 3.20 4.18
C GLU A 35 -9.24 2.07 3.51
N LEU A 36 -9.78 0.86 3.57
CA LEU A 36 -9.23 -0.30 2.88
C LEU A 36 -10.11 -0.61 1.68
N LEU A 37 -9.51 -0.60 0.49
CA LEU A 37 -10.19 -0.89 -0.76
C LEU A 37 -9.57 -2.10 -1.41
N GLU A 38 -10.41 -3.02 -1.87
CA GLU A 38 -9.99 -4.20 -2.62
C GLU A 38 -10.55 -4.12 -4.03
N LEU A 39 -9.70 -4.40 -5.02
CA LEU A 39 -10.07 -4.47 -6.43
C LEU A 39 -9.86 -5.89 -6.94
N PRO A 40 -10.67 -6.34 -7.90
CA PRO A 40 -10.51 -7.67 -8.46
C PRO A 40 -9.19 -7.81 -9.19
N GLU A 41 -8.51 -8.92 -8.95
CA GLU A 41 -7.29 -9.31 -9.63
C GLU A 41 -7.63 -9.91 -11.00
N GLN A 42 -6.83 -9.57 -12.00
CA GLN A 42 -6.89 -10.23 -13.30
C GLN A 42 -6.05 -11.53 -13.25
N ARG A 43 -6.59 -12.61 -13.79
CA ARG A 43 -5.92 -13.92 -13.81
C ARG A 43 -5.62 -14.32 -15.24
N PRO A 44 -4.37 -14.11 -15.72
CA PRO A 44 -4.03 -14.35 -17.12
C PRO A 44 -3.80 -15.82 -17.48
N GLY A 45 -4.11 -16.77 -16.60
CA GLY A 45 -3.94 -18.20 -16.80
C GLY A 45 -2.78 -18.78 -15.99
N ASP A 46 -2.53 -20.10 -16.15
CA ASP A 46 -1.55 -20.82 -15.33
C ASP A 46 -0.10 -20.52 -15.71
N GLU A 47 0.17 -20.37 -17.00
CA GLU A 47 1.51 -20.05 -17.53
C GLU A 47 1.42 -18.86 -18.50
N PRO A 48 1.18 -17.64 -17.97
CA PRO A 48 0.99 -16.48 -18.83
C PRO A 48 2.30 -16.02 -19.46
N SER A 49 2.23 -15.56 -20.71
CA SER A 49 3.34 -14.86 -21.36
C SER A 49 3.56 -13.48 -20.74
N GLU A 50 4.72 -12.89 -20.98
CA GLU A 50 4.98 -11.50 -20.55
C GLU A 50 3.95 -10.51 -21.09
N ALA A 51 3.51 -10.69 -22.33
CA ALA A 51 2.49 -9.85 -22.94
C ALA A 51 1.14 -9.99 -22.25
N GLU A 52 0.75 -11.21 -21.89
CA GLU A 52 -0.48 -11.48 -21.14
C GLU A 52 -0.44 -10.87 -19.74
N ILE A 53 0.70 -10.96 -19.06
CA ILE A 53 0.91 -10.32 -17.76
C ILE A 53 0.78 -8.80 -17.89
N ARG A 54 1.46 -8.18 -18.85
CA ARG A 54 1.36 -6.73 -19.07
C ARG A 54 -0.08 -6.29 -19.34
N GLN A 55 -0.83 -7.06 -20.13
CA GLN A 55 -2.22 -6.75 -20.44
C GLN A 55 -3.10 -6.86 -19.19
N ALA A 56 -2.89 -7.88 -18.35
CA ALA A 56 -3.59 -8.05 -17.08
C ALA A 56 -3.30 -6.87 -16.15
N LEU A 57 -2.03 -6.48 -16.01
CA LEU A 57 -1.64 -5.34 -15.18
C LEU A 57 -2.23 -4.02 -15.66
N LYS A 58 -2.35 -3.81 -16.97
CA LYS A 58 -3.02 -2.61 -17.52
C LYS A 58 -4.49 -2.57 -17.20
N LYS A 59 -5.18 -3.70 -17.23
CA LYS A 59 -6.59 -3.78 -16.82
C LYS A 59 -6.76 -3.48 -15.34
N GLU A 60 -5.88 -4.03 -14.49
CA GLU A 60 -5.86 -3.72 -13.05
C GLU A 60 -5.59 -2.23 -12.83
N ALA A 61 -4.63 -1.65 -13.53
CA ALA A 61 -4.29 -0.23 -13.43
C ALA A 61 -5.46 0.68 -13.78
N ALA A 62 -6.24 0.34 -14.80
CA ALA A 62 -7.44 1.10 -15.16
C ALA A 62 -8.46 1.15 -14.02
N LEU A 63 -8.66 0.02 -13.33
CA LEU A 63 -9.54 -0.04 -12.16
C LEU A 63 -8.96 0.77 -10.99
N VAL A 64 -7.66 0.67 -10.76
CA VAL A 64 -6.98 1.45 -9.72
C VAL A 64 -7.17 2.95 -9.97
N GLU A 65 -6.93 3.42 -11.19
CA GLU A 65 -7.06 4.84 -11.53
C GLU A 65 -8.46 5.40 -11.28
N GLN A 66 -9.50 4.59 -11.50
CA GLN A 66 -10.87 4.98 -11.19
C GLN A 66 -11.12 5.18 -9.70
N LYS A 67 -10.34 4.51 -8.85
CA LYS A 67 -10.48 4.54 -7.38
C LYS A 67 -9.48 5.46 -6.69
N LEU A 68 -8.44 5.92 -7.40
CA LEU A 68 -7.48 6.85 -6.79
C LEU A 68 -8.17 8.17 -6.44
N PRO A 69 -7.98 8.66 -5.21
CA PRO A 69 -8.48 9.97 -4.85
C PRO A 69 -7.85 11.05 -5.71
N LYS A 70 -8.62 12.05 -6.07
CA LYS A 70 -8.09 13.26 -6.71
C LYS A 70 -7.33 14.07 -5.68
N GLY A 71 -6.07 14.36 -5.97
CA GLY A 71 -5.18 15.01 -5.02
C GLY A 71 -4.62 14.01 -4.01
N GLY A 72 -3.79 14.49 -3.10
CA GLY A 72 -3.06 13.65 -2.18
C GLY A 72 -1.81 13.05 -2.80
N ALA A 73 -1.15 12.16 -2.07
CA ALA A 73 0.07 11.50 -2.52
C ALA A 73 -0.17 10.00 -2.73
N LEU A 74 0.50 9.43 -3.72
CA LEU A 74 0.46 8.02 -4.05
C LEU A 74 1.79 7.37 -3.68
N ILE A 75 1.73 6.31 -2.89
CA ILE A 75 2.87 5.47 -2.53
C ILE A 75 2.64 4.08 -3.12
N ALA A 76 3.43 3.72 -4.11
CA ALA A 76 3.34 2.40 -4.74
C ALA A 76 4.30 1.43 -4.07
N MET A 77 3.76 0.30 -3.61
CA MET A 77 4.57 -0.78 -3.02
C MET A 77 5.15 -1.62 -4.14
N CYS A 78 6.47 -1.70 -4.22
CA CYS A 78 7.16 -2.50 -5.23
C CYS A 78 8.56 -2.89 -4.74
N ILE A 79 9.03 -4.07 -5.15
CA ILE A 79 10.32 -4.63 -4.70
C ILE A 79 11.48 -3.72 -5.09
N GLU A 80 11.44 -3.16 -6.28
CA GLU A 80 12.48 -2.26 -6.83
C GLU A 80 12.41 -0.83 -6.30
N GLY A 81 11.50 -0.56 -5.38
CA GLY A 81 11.34 0.75 -4.77
C GLY A 81 12.44 1.09 -3.78
N GLN A 82 12.33 2.26 -3.20
CA GLN A 82 13.24 2.73 -2.15
C GLN A 82 12.96 2.00 -0.83
N GLU A 83 14.01 1.49 -0.21
CA GLU A 83 13.91 0.92 1.13
C GLU A 83 14.06 2.03 2.17
N LEU A 84 13.12 2.11 3.09
CA LEU A 84 13.12 3.08 4.18
C LEU A 84 13.05 2.36 5.53
N SER A 85 13.73 2.94 6.53
CA SER A 85 13.49 2.54 7.91
C SER A 85 12.08 2.98 8.35
N SER A 86 11.59 2.41 9.45
CA SER A 86 10.30 2.86 10.02
C SER A 86 10.31 4.34 10.36
N VAL A 87 11.43 4.85 10.89
CA VAL A 87 11.60 6.28 11.21
C VAL A 87 11.57 7.12 9.93
N ALA A 88 12.29 6.68 8.88
CA ALA A 88 12.31 7.40 7.60
C ALA A 88 10.93 7.40 6.92
N LEU A 89 10.17 6.32 7.02
CA LEU A 89 8.79 6.27 6.52
C LEU A 89 7.91 7.27 7.26
N SER A 90 8.01 7.33 8.59
CA SER A 90 7.27 8.29 9.41
C SER A 90 7.57 9.72 8.95
N GLN A 91 8.85 10.05 8.79
CA GLN A 91 9.28 11.39 8.32
C GLN A 91 8.75 11.68 6.91
N LYS A 92 8.77 10.70 6.02
CA LYS A 92 8.27 10.86 4.65
C LYS A 92 6.77 11.13 4.63
N MET A 93 6.00 10.41 5.44
CA MET A 93 4.56 10.65 5.57
C MET A 93 4.28 12.07 6.09
N GLN A 94 5.04 12.55 7.08
CA GLN A 94 4.94 13.91 7.61
C GLN A 94 5.29 14.94 6.54
N GLN A 95 6.34 14.72 5.76
CA GLN A 95 6.73 15.61 4.67
C GLN A 95 5.65 15.73 3.60
N LEU A 96 5.05 14.62 3.21
CA LEU A 96 3.97 14.62 2.23
C LEU A 96 2.75 15.37 2.76
N ALA A 97 2.40 15.17 4.02
CA ALA A 97 1.30 15.92 4.66
C ALA A 97 1.59 17.41 4.72
N ALA A 98 2.81 17.81 5.06
CA ALA A 98 3.23 19.22 5.13
C ALA A 98 3.19 19.94 3.77
N ARG A 99 3.34 19.17 2.68
CA ARG A 99 3.23 19.71 1.31
C ARG A 99 1.78 19.79 0.80
N GLY A 100 0.80 19.61 1.67
CA GLY A 100 -0.61 19.72 1.35
C GLY A 100 -1.29 18.39 0.99
N ALA A 101 -0.59 17.27 1.10
CA ALA A 101 -1.20 15.96 0.89
C ALA A 101 -2.01 15.56 2.12
N SER A 102 -3.26 16.02 2.19
CA SER A 102 -4.19 15.69 3.29
C SER A 102 -4.58 14.21 3.30
N GLN A 103 -4.33 13.50 2.21
CA GLN A 103 -4.57 12.06 2.10
C GLN A 103 -3.39 11.37 1.41
N LEU A 104 -3.08 10.18 1.90
CA LEU A 104 -2.06 9.30 1.32
C LEU A 104 -2.74 8.02 0.86
N THR A 105 -2.39 7.56 -0.33
CA THR A 105 -2.83 6.26 -0.83
C THR A 105 -1.62 5.35 -0.96
N PHE A 106 -1.67 4.21 -0.28
CA PHE A 106 -0.71 3.12 -0.44
C PHE A 106 -1.32 2.08 -1.38
N LEU A 107 -0.60 1.72 -2.41
CA LEU A 107 -1.07 0.81 -3.45
C LEU A 107 -0.29 -0.50 -3.40
N ILE A 108 -0.99 -1.60 -3.21
CA ILE A 108 -0.44 -2.96 -3.24
C ILE A 108 -0.97 -3.66 -4.48
N GLY A 109 -0.07 -4.15 -5.33
CA GLY A 109 -0.43 -4.85 -6.55
C GLY A 109 -0.86 -6.30 -6.32
N SER A 110 -1.25 -6.94 -7.42
CA SER A 110 -1.53 -8.37 -7.46
C SER A 110 -0.25 -9.20 -7.39
N SER A 111 -0.37 -10.50 -7.55
CA SER A 111 0.79 -11.42 -7.53
C SER A 111 1.84 -11.10 -8.61
N PHE A 112 1.47 -10.42 -9.69
CA PHE A 112 2.39 -9.97 -10.73
C PHE A 112 2.90 -8.54 -10.54
N GLY A 113 2.53 -7.91 -9.44
CA GLY A 113 2.94 -6.54 -9.11
C GLY A 113 2.03 -5.47 -9.67
N LEU A 114 2.60 -4.37 -10.11
CA LEU A 114 1.90 -3.19 -10.60
C LEU A 114 2.32 -2.84 -12.02
N ASP A 115 1.40 -2.24 -12.77
CA ASP A 115 1.69 -1.67 -14.09
C ASP A 115 2.79 -0.59 -13.99
N GLU A 116 3.71 -0.57 -14.95
CA GLU A 116 4.86 0.35 -14.95
C GLU A 116 4.44 1.83 -15.02
N ASP A 117 3.42 2.16 -15.80
CA ASP A 117 2.93 3.54 -15.91
C ASP A 117 2.31 4.01 -14.59
N LEU A 118 1.65 3.11 -13.88
CA LEU A 118 1.09 3.39 -12.57
C LEU A 118 2.20 3.66 -11.54
N LYS A 119 3.28 2.88 -11.56
CA LYS A 119 4.45 3.12 -10.69
C LYS A 119 5.08 4.48 -10.96
N LYS A 120 5.16 4.90 -12.22
CA LYS A 120 5.74 6.19 -12.60
C LYS A 120 4.95 7.39 -12.07
N LYS A 121 3.65 7.23 -11.84
CA LYS A 121 2.79 8.27 -11.26
C LYS A 121 2.95 8.42 -9.75
N ALA A 122 3.57 7.44 -9.08
CA ALA A 122 3.71 7.46 -7.63
C ALA A 122 4.68 8.56 -7.17
N ASP A 123 4.33 9.22 -6.08
CA ASP A 123 5.20 10.19 -5.39
C ASP A 123 6.34 9.48 -4.67
N LEU A 124 6.12 8.24 -4.27
CA LEU A 124 7.12 7.37 -3.67
C LEU A 124 6.88 5.95 -4.13
N ARG A 125 7.94 5.29 -4.58
CA ARG A 125 7.98 3.84 -4.77
C ARG A 125 8.68 3.25 -3.56
N LEU A 126 7.95 2.48 -2.77
CA LEU A 126 8.41 1.97 -1.48
C LEU A 126 8.61 0.46 -1.56
N SER A 127 9.80 -0.01 -1.18
CA SER A 127 10.10 -1.42 -1.03
C SER A 127 10.17 -1.79 0.44
N MET A 128 9.56 -2.90 0.81
CA MET A 128 9.71 -3.46 2.15
C MET A 128 11.00 -4.24 2.31
N SER A 129 11.50 -4.82 1.21
CA SER A 129 12.68 -5.68 1.22
C SER A 129 13.01 -6.11 -0.21
N PRO A 130 14.26 -6.47 -0.51
CA PRO A 130 14.58 -7.20 -1.74
C PRO A 130 13.94 -8.59 -1.80
N MET A 131 13.56 -9.14 -0.64
CA MET A 131 12.82 -10.40 -0.56
C MET A 131 11.36 -10.20 -1.00
N THR A 132 10.78 -11.22 -1.60
CA THR A 132 9.37 -11.21 -2.00
C THR A 132 8.51 -11.76 -0.88
N PHE A 133 7.41 -11.07 -0.59
CA PHE A 133 6.39 -11.52 0.36
C PHE A 133 5.06 -11.74 -0.37
N PRO A 134 4.24 -12.70 0.06
CA PRO A 134 2.87 -12.79 -0.44
C PRO A 134 2.15 -11.43 -0.24
N HIS A 135 1.37 -11.00 -1.23
CA HIS A 135 0.74 -9.68 -1.17
C HIS A 135 -0.25 -9.53 0.00
N HIS A 136 -0.86 -10.62 0.47
CA HIS A 136 -1.73 -10.59 1.65
C HIS A 136 -0.94 -10.36 2.94
N LEU A 137 0.24 -10.98 3.08
CA LEU A 137 1.14 -10.71 4.20
C LEU A 137 1.69 -9.28 4.12
N ALA A 138 2.08 -8.83 2.94
CA ALA A 138 2.56 -7.46 2.74
C ALA A 138 1.53 -6.42 3.17
N ARG A 139 0.24 -6.68 2.98
CA ARG A 139 -0.84 -5.82 3.46
C ARG A 139 -0.79 -5.64 4.98
N VAL A 140 -0.66 -6.73 5.72
CA VAL A 140 -0.55 -6.69 7.19
C VAL A 140 0.70 -5.94 7.62
N MET A 141 1.84 -6.25 6.98
CA MET A 141 3.12 -5.58 7.26
C MET A 141 3.04 -4.07 7.00
N LEU A 142 2.38 -3.67 5.93
CA LEU A 142 2.18 -2.26 5.61
C LEU A 142 1.33 -1.56 6.67
N LEU A 143 0.22 -2.16 7.09
CA LEU A 143 -0.63 -1.59 8.14
C LEU A 143 0.15 -1.43 9.45
N GLU A 144 0.97 -2.41 9.80
CA GLU A 144 1.87 -2.31 10.97
C GLU A 144 2.81 -1.11 10.82
N GLN A 145 3.42 -0.91 9.65
CA GLN A 145 4.36 0.19 9.44
C GLN A 145 3.66 1.56 9.43
N ILE A 146 2.46 1.65 8.90
CA ILE A 146 1.67 2.89 8.97
C ILE A 146 1.33 3.21 10.44
N TYR A 147 0.89 2.22 11.21
CA TYR A 147 0.63 2.39 12.64
C TYR A 147 1.88 2.84 13.39
N ARG A 148 3.02 2.15 13.14
CA ARG A 148 4.31 2.48 13.74
C ARG A 148 4.75 3.89 13.39
N ALA A 149 4.54 4.33 12.15
CA ALA A 149 4.86 5.69 11.73
C ALA A 149 4.11 6.75 12.57
N TYR A 150 2.84 6.54 12.86
CA TYR A 150 2.07 7.44 13.73
C TYR A 150 2.55 7.39 15.17
N GLN A 151 2.95 6.22 15.66
CA GLN A 151 3.49 6.07 17.02
C GLN A 151 4.85 6.78 17.17
N ILE A 152 5.69 6.72 16.15
CA ILE A 152 6.97 7.44 16.10
C ILE A 152 6.71 8.96 16.11
N GLU A 153 5.81 9.44 15.27
CA GLU A 153 5.45 10.86 15.20
C GLU A 153 4.93 11.36 16.56
N ALA A 154 4.10 10.58 17.22
CA ALA A 154 3.54 10.91 18.54
C ALA A 154 4.54 10.76 19.69
N GLY A 155 5.73 10.22 19.46
CA GLY A 155 6.76 10.03 20.48
C GLY A 155 6.40 8.99 21.54
N THR A 156 5.57 8.00 21.19
CA THR A 156 5.20 6.93 22.14
C THR A 156 6.33 5.90 22.28
N LYS A 157 6.19 5.01 23.25
CA LYS A 157 7.17 3.95 23.53
C LYS A 157 7.00 2.71 22.63
N TYR A 158 6.13 2.77 21.63
CA TYR A 158 5.85 1.63 20.77
C TYR A 158 7.07 1.22 19.92
N HIS A 159 7.72 2.18 19.29
CA HIS A 159 8.93 1.93 18.50
C HIS A 159 10.15 1.93 19.42
N LYS A 160 10.94 0.86 19.37
CA LYS A 160 12.14 0.68 20.19
C LYS A 160 13.38 0.58 19.32
#